data_352b475781e253461bcc8f8dca649342
#
_entry.id   352b475781e253461bcc8f8dca649342
#
_cell.length_a   1.000
_cell.length_b   1.000
_cell.length_c   1.000
_cell.angle_alpha   90.00
_cell.angle_beta   90.00
_cell.angle_gamma   90.00
#
_symmetry.space_group_name_H-M   'P 1'
#
loop_
_entity.id
_entity.type
_entity.pdbx_description
1 polymer ?
#
loop_
_entity_poly.entity_id
_entity_poly.type
_entity_poly.pdbx_seq_one_letter_code
_entity_poly.pdbx_strand_id
1 'polypeptide(L)' 'MNVITTDDGSNIDLDSVAQTLVYNGDATLQYVQVAYRGSNYRQTFGYTTGKVTSISMWTKQ' A
#
# COMPACT_ATOMS: atom_id res chain seq x y z
N MET A 1 -12.48 -1.51 -12.54
CA MET A 1 -11.05 -1.17 -12.66
C MET A 1 -10.62 -0.38 -11.43
N ASN A 2 -9.54 -0.82 -10.78
CA ASN A 2 -9.08 -0.22 -9.53
C ASN A 2 -7.67 0.37 -9.74
N VAL A 3 -7.60 1.50 -10.43
CA VAL A 3 -6.33 2.13 -10.78
C VAL A 3 -5.95 3.16 -9.73
N ILE A 4 -4.70 3.07 -9.26
CA ILE A 4 -4.13 4.04 -8.31
C ILE A 4 -2.98 4.79 -8.97
N THR A 5 -2.68 5.96 -8.44
CA THR A 5 -1.52 6.75 -8.87
C THR A 5 -0.51 6.79 -7.74
N THR A 6 0.74 6.46 -8.04
CA THR A 6 1.83 6.43 -7.06
C THR A 6 2.51 7.79 -6.93
N ASP A 7 3.44 7.91 -5.98
CA ASP A 7 4.17 9.15 -5.74
C ASP A 7 5.12 9.53 -6.90
N ASP A 8 5.50 8.56 -7.71
CA ASP A 8 6.34 8.82 -8.90
C ASP A 8 5.51 9.01 -10.18
N GLY A 9 4.18 9.09 -10.06
CA GLY A 9 3.29 9.30 -11.19
C GLY A 9 2.90 8.05 -11.95
N SER A 10 3.28 6.86 -11.49
CA SER A 10 2.87 5.61 -12.13
C SER A 10 1.40 5.31 -11.85
N ASN A 11 0.72 4.77 -12.86
CA ASN A 11 -0.66 4.29 -12.72
C ASN A 11 -0.65 2.78 -12.68
N ILE A 12 -1.20 2.21 -11.61
CA ILE A 12 -1.21 0.76 -11.40
C ILE A 12 -2.64 0.28 -11.27
N ASP A 13 -3.00 -0.70 -12.09
CA ASP A 13 -4.29 -1.39 -11.94
C ASP A 13 -4.12 -2.48 -10.87
N LEU A 14 -4.68 -2.25 -9.69
CA LEU A 14 -4.55 -3.18 -8.57
C LEU A 14 -5.21 -4.53 -8.86
N ASP A 15 -6.13 -4.60 -9.81
CA ASP A 15 -6.74 -5.88 -10.20
C ASP A 15 -5.79 -6.75 -11.02
N SER A 16 -4.71 -6.15 -11.54
CA SER A 16 -3.74 -6.85 -12.40
C SER A 16 -2.46 -7.25 -11.68
N VAL A 17 -2.27 -6.86 -10.42
CA VAL A 17 -1.05 -7.14 -9.68
C VAL A 17 -1.37 -7.84 -8.36
N ALA A 18 -0.44 -8.66 -7.90
CA ALA A 18 -0.56 -9.29 -6.59
C ALA A 18 -0.26 -8.27 -5.51
N GLN A 19 -1.02 -8.34 -4.41
CA GLN A 19 -0.83 -7.49 -3.25
C GLN A 19 -0.33 -8.33 -2.10
N THR A 20 0.70 -7.84 -1.41
CA THR A 20 1.25 -8.47 -0.21
C THR A 20 0.86 -7.61 0.99
N LEU A 21 0.28 -8.23 2.00
CA LEU A 21 -0.13 -7.55 3.22
C LEU A 21 0.83 -7.89 4.34
N VAL A 22 1.32 -6.87 5.03
CA VAL A 22 2.23 -7.03 6.17
C VAL A 22 1.57 -6.41 7.40
N TYR A 23 1.59 -7.15 8.51
CA TYR A 23 0.90 -6.79 9.74
C TYR A 23 1.86 -6.40 10.84
N ASN A 24 1.41 -5.50 11.72
CA ASN A 24 2.11 -5.20 12.97
C ASN A 24 1.98 -6.38 13.95
N GLY A 25 2.75 -6.36 15.02
CA GLY A 25 2.69 -7.42 16.02
C GLY A 25 1.35 -7.57 16.74
N ASP A 26 0.51 -6.53 16.71
CA ASP A 26 -0.84 -6.54 17.29
C ASP A 26 -1.93 -6.96 16.31
N ALA A 27 -1.53 -7.47 15.14
CA ALA A 27 -2.41 -7.93 14.06
C ALA A 27 -3.10 -6.81 13.27
N THR A 28 -2.74 -5.54 13.49
CA THR A 28 -3.21 -4.46 12.62
C THR A 28 -2.37 -4.43 11.35
N LEU A 29 -2.98 -4.01 10.24
CA LEU A 29 -2.31 -3.96 8.95
C LEU A 29 -1.27 -2.82 8.96
N GLN A 30 -0.01 -3.15 8.70
CA GLN A 30 1.06 -2.16 8.64
C GLN A 30 1.14 -1.50 7.27
N TYR A 31 1.21 -2.30 6.22
CA TYR A 31 1.21 -1.78 4.85
C TYR A 31 0.77 -2.84 3.86
N VAL A 32 0.40 -2.38 2.68
CA VAL A 32 0.14 -3.22 1.50
C VAL A 32 1.23 -2.91 0.48
N GLN A 33 1.78 -3.93 -0.16
CA GLN A 33 2.83 -3.77 -1.15
C GLN A 33 2.45 -4.41 -2.46
N VAL A 34 2.76 -3.74 -3.56
CA VAL A 34 2.60 -4.29 -4.91
C VAL A 34 3.92 -4.17 -5.65
N ALA A 35 4.18 -5.11 -6.56
CA ALA A 35 5.32 -5.05 -7.47
C ALA A 35 4.81 -4.64 -8.85
N TYR A 36 5.43 -3.64 -9.45
CA TYR A 36 5.04 -3.12 -10.75
C TYR A 36 6.27 -2.64 -11.52
N ARG A 37 6.49 -3.20 -12.69
CA ARG A 37 7.61 -2.83 -13.58
C ARG A 37 8.98 -2.82 -12.85
N GLY A 38 9.24 -3.85 -12.04
CA GLY A 38 10.50 -4.00 -11.35
C GLY A 38 10.66 -3.13 -10.10
N SER A 39 9.64 -2.38 -9.72
CA SER A 39 9.65 -1.56 -8.50
C SER A 39 8.58 -2.04 -7.53
N ASN A 40 8.80 -1.79 -6.25
CA ASN A 40 7.82 -2.05 -5.21
C ASN A 40 7.19 -0.75 -4.76
N TYR A 41 5.89 -0.77 -4.51
CA TYR A 41 5.14 0.39 -4.02
C TYR A 41 4.37 -0.01 -2.79
N ARG A 42 4.33 0.87 -1.79
CA ARG A 42 3.66 0.61 -0.51
C ARG A 42 2.66 1.68 -0.18
N GLN A 43 1.54 1.24 0.40
CA GLN A 43 0.60 2.11 1.09
C GLN A 43 0.63 1.76 2.56
N THR A 44 1.00 2.72 3.40
CA THR A 44 1.22 2.51 4.83
C THR A 44 0.03 3.04 5.63
N PHE A 45 -0.32 2.32 6.69
CA PHE A 45 -1.45 2.66 7.54
C PHE A 45 -0.96 3.11 8.91
N GLY A 46 -1.52 4.20 9.40
CA GLY A 46 -1.25 4.68 10.76
C GLY A 46 -2.45 4.49 11.66
N TYR A 47 -2.20 4.19 12.92
CA TYR A 47 -3.26 3.88 13.89
C TYR A 47 -3.15 4.75 15.12
N THR A 48 -4.31 5.07 15.70
CA THR A 48 -4.40 5.69 17.01
C THR A 48 -5.44 4.91 17.81
N THR A 49 -5.03 4.35 18.94
CA THR A 49 -5.93 3.57 19.82
C THR A 49 -6.67 2.47 19.05
N GLY A 50 -5.95 1.73 18.19
CA GLY A 50 -6.49 0.61 17.42
C GLY A 50 -7.34 0.97 16.22
N LYS A 51 -7.47 2.26 15.89
CA LYS A 51 -8.24 2.72 14.74
C LYS A 51 -7.32 3.29 13.68
N VAL A 52 -7.61 3.03 12.41
CA VAL A 52 -6.89 3.65 11.30
C VAL A 52 -7.17 5.14 11.30
N THR A 53 -6.12 5.94 11.44
CA THR A 53 -6.22 7.40 11.43
C THR A 53 -5.51 8.04 10.26
N SER A 54 -4.66 7.29 9.54
CA SER A 54 -3.98 7.80 8.35
C SER A 54 -3.70 6.68 7.37
N ILE A 55 -3.78 7.01 6.08
CA ILE A 55 -3.43 6.09 4.98
C ILE A 55 -2.55 6.89 4.04
N SER A 56 -1.32 6.40 3.80
CA SER A 56 -0.40 7.10 2.92
C SER A 56 -0.79 6.94 1.45
N MET A 57 -0.26 7.80 0.58
CA MET A 57 -0.30 7.52 -0.84
C MET A 57 0.64 6.34 -1.14
N TRP A 58 0.51 5.75 -2.34
CA TRP A 58 1.38 4.65 -2.76
C TRP A 58 2.76 5.20 -3.05
N THR A 59 3.75 4.76 -2.27
CA THR A 59 5.10 5.30 -2.28
C THR A 59 6.06 4.25 -2.83
N LYS A 60 6.89 4.66 -3.79
CA LYS A 60 7.92 3.79 -4.37
C LYS A 60 9.01 3.51 -3.34
N GLN A 61 9.38 2.24 -3.23
CA GLN A 61 10.42 1.77 -2.31
C GLN A 61 11.79 1.63 -2.96
#